data_84ea6ce47e4f32aa600aa0ca52a0dbe7
#
_entry.id   84ea6ce47e4f32aa600aa0ca52a0dbe7
#
_cell.length_a   1.000
_cell.length_b   1.000
_cell.length_c   1.000
_cell.angle_alpha   90.00
_cell.angle_beta   90.00
_cell.angle_gamma   90.00
#
_symmetry.space_group_name_H-M   'P 1'
#
loop_
_entity.id
_entity.type
_entity.pdbx_description
1 polymer ?
#
loop_
_entity_poly.entity_id
_entity_poly.type
_entity_poly.pdbx_seq_one_letter_code
_entity_poly.pdbx_strand_id
1 'polypeptide(L)'
;MADFHEAEATDGVRFSWNVWPSSRLEATRMVVPLGCLYTPLKPIPELPLLPYEPIMCKGTCPSILNPFCRIDYKAKLWICPFCFQRNHFPPHYSEVNENNLPAELIPQYTTIEY
;
A
#
# COMPACT_ATOMS: atom_id res chain seq x y z
N MET A 1 17.49 -2.73 12.51
CA MET A 1 17.22 -1.31 12.20
C MET A 1 16.97 -1.18 10.72
N ALA A 2 15.92 -0.50 10.33
CA ALA A 2 15.63 -0.27 8.90
C ALA A 2 16.75 0.59 8.27
N ASP A 3 17.24 0.18 7.12
CA ASP A 3 18.15 1.01 6.33
C ASP A 3 17.30 1.97 5.47
N PHE A 4 17.29 3.23 5.87
CA PHE A 4 16.51 4.26 5.18
C PHE A 4 16.98 4.52 3.75
N HIS A 5 18.26 4.32 3.48
CA HIS A 5 18.80 4.47 2.13
C HIS A 5 18.32 3.35 1.21
N GLU A 6 18.25 2.13 1.73
CA GLU A 6 17.74 0.98 1.00
C GLU A 6 16.24 1.12 0.73
N ALA A 7 15.47 1.53 1.74
CA ALA A 7 14.04 1.79 1.59
C ALA A 7 13.78 2.91 0.57
N GLU A 8 14.57 3.99 0.62
CA GLU A 8 14.48 5.08 -0.35
C GLU A 8 14.78 4.59 -1.78
N ALA A 9 15.80 3.77 -1.93
CA ALA A 9 16.19 3.22 -3.22
C ALA A 9 15.09 2.30 -3.79
N THR A 10 14.41 1.56 -2.94
CA THR A 10 13.36 0.61 -3.34
C THR A 10 12.03 1.30 -3.61
N ASP A 11 11.60 2.17 -2.70
CA ASP A 11 10.25 2.74 -2.75
C ASP A 11 10.15 4.08 -3.47
N GLY A 12 11.30 4.70 -3.76
CA GLY A 12 11.31 6.02 -4.41
C GLY A 12 10.79 7.14 -3.52
N VAL A 13 10.83 6.95 -2.20
CA VAL A 13 10.34 7.92 -1.22
C VAL A 13 11.48 8.39 -0.35
N ARG A 14 11.72 9.70 -0.33
CA ARG A 14 12.76 10.31 0.49
C ARG A 14 12.15 11.36 1.40
N PHE A 15 12.39 11.21 2.70
CA PHE A 15 11.97 12.20 3.70
C PHE A 15 13.11 13.15 4.04
N SER A 16 12.76 14.38 4.41
CA SER A 16 13.73 15.37 4.92
C SER A 16 14.30 14.97 6.28
N TRP A 17 13.59 14.11 7.02
CA TRP A 17 13.99 13.58 8.30
C TRP A 17 13.82 12.06 8.32
N ASN A 18 14.72 11.37 8.98
CA ASN A 18 14.60 9.94 9.23
C ASN A 18 14.02 9.60 10.60
N VAL A 19 13.44 10.58 11.27
CA VAL A 19 12.72 10.44 12.52
C VAL A 19 11.39 11.16 12.41
N TRP A 20 10.40 10.71 13.16
CA TRP A 20 9.06 11.29 13.17
C TRP A 20 8.79 11.97 14.50
N PRO A 21 8.26 13.19 14.54
CA PRO A 21 7.92 13.84 15.80
C PRO A 21 6.82 13.06 16.53
N SER A 22 7.03 12.78 17.81
CA SER A 22 6.10 12.00 18.63
C SER A 22 5.02 12.84 19.28
N SER A 23 5.15 14.17 19.23
CA SER A 23 4.19 15.11 19.81
C SER A 23 4.11 16.38 18.98
N ARG A 24 3.03 17.12 19.21
CA ARG A 24 2.84 18.43 18.58
C ARG A 24 3.95 19.42 18.96
N LEU A 25 4.42 19.35 20.22
CA LEU A 25 5.50 20.20 20.70
C LEU A 25 6.80 19.92 19.96
N GLU A 26 7.15 18.66 19.76
CA GLU A 26 8.35 18.28 18.98
C GLU A 26 8.22 18.72 17.53
N ALA A 27 7.05 18.60 16.94
CA ALA A 27 6.81 19.05 15.58
C ALA A 27 7.02 20.56 15.42
N THR A 28 6.64 21.36 16.41
CA THR A 28 6.84 22.83 16.38
C THR A 28 8.30 23.24 16.55
N ARG A 29 9.14 22.37 17.11
CA ARG A 29 10.58 22.62 17.31
C ARG A 29 11.43 22.25 16.09
N MET A 30 10.84 21.64 15.08
CA MET A 30 11.57 21.29 13.87
C MET A 30 11.90 22.53 13.07
N VAL A 31 13.18 22.80 12.87
CA VAL A 31 13.66 23.96 12.11
C VAL A 31 13.45 23.74 10.60
N VAL A 32 13.74 22.52 10.14
CA VAL A 32 13.52 22.11 8.75
C VAL A 32 12.19 21.35 8.68
N PRO A 33 11.26 21.73 7.79
CA PRO A 33 9.97 21.05 7.67
C PRO A 33 10.11 19.56 7.36
N LEU A 34 9.19 18.76 7.89
CA LEU A 34 9.04 17.37 7.47
C LEU A 34 8.40 17.37 6.08
N GLY A 35 9.16 16.94 5.11
CA GLY A 35 8.75 16.87 3.72
C GLY A 35 9.03 15.51 3.12
N CYS A 36 8.44 15.25 1.99
CA CYS A 36 8.64 14.01 1.25
C CYS A 36 8.89 14.32 -0.22
N LEU A 37 9.95 13.72 -0.77
CA LEU A 37 10.19 13.66 -2.20
C LEU A 37 9.80 12.29 -2.69
N TYR A 38 8.88 12.23 -3.65
CA TYR A 38 8.42 10.99 -4.23
C TYR A 38 8.84 10.92 -5.71
N THR A 39 9.47 9.81 -6.08
CA THR A 39 9.82 9.51 -7.46
C THR A 39 8.82 8.50 -8.01
N PRO A 40 7.80 8.94 -8.75
CA PRO A 40 6.81 8.04 -9.32
C PRO A 40 7.45 7.17 -10.41
N LEU A 41 6.92 5.97 -10.58
CA LEU A 41 7.35 5.01 -11.61
C LEU A 41 8.85 4.70 -11.55
N LYS A 42 9.44 4.73 -10.37
CA LYS A 42 10.83 4.36 -10.21
C LYS A 42 11.02 2.89 -10.60
N PRO A 43 11.99 2.58 -11.48
CA PRO A 43 12.28 1.19 -11.83
C PRO A 43 12.69 0.39 -10.61
N ILE A 44 12.00 -0.70 -10.34
CA ILE A 44 12.29 -1.60 -9.23
C ILE A 44 12.72 -2.93 -9.83
N PRO A 45 13.99 -3.37 -9.63
CA PRO A 45 14.43 -4.68 -10.09
C PRO A 45 13.56 -5.78 -9.46
N GLU A 46 13.25 -6.80 -10.23
CA GLU A 46 12.50 -7.98 -9.75
C GLU A 46 11.04 -7.71 -9.40
N LEU A 47 10.51 -6.53 -9.71
CA LEU A 47 9.08 -6.27 -9.55
C LEU A 47 8.29 -6.96 -10.67
N PRO A 48 7.48 -7.99 -10.35
CA PRO A 48 6.70 -8.66 -11.38
C PRO A 48 5.54 -7.79 -11.84
N LEU A 49 5.34 -7.73 -13.16
CA LEU A 49 4.14 -7.14 -13.75
C LEU A 49 2.99 -8.13 -13.59
N LEU A 50 1.90 -7.69 -12.99
CA LEU A 50 0.72 -8.54 -12.84
C LEU A 50 -0.06 -8.62 -14.16
N PRO A 51 -0.45 -9.84 -14.60
CA PRO A 51 -1.09 -10.04 -15.90
C PRO A 51 -2.60 -9.77 -15.91
N TYR A 52 -3.13 -9.10 -14.90
CA TYR A 52 -4.55 -8.81 -14.76
C TYR A 52 -4.76 -7.35 -14.34
N GLU A 53 -5.98 -6.87 -14.52
CA GLU A 53 -6.35 -5.51 -14.15
C GLU A 53 -6.49 -5.35 -12.64
N PRO A 54 -6.19 -4.15 -12.10
CA PRO A 54 -6.37 -3.89 -10.67
C PRO A 54 -7.82 -3.98 -10.24
N ILE A 55 -8.06 -4.51 -9.05
CA ILE A 55 -9.39 -4.57 -8.44
C ILE A 55 -9.65 -3.25 -7.76
N MET A 56 -10.63 -2.52 -8.29
CA MET A 56 -10.99 -1.19 -7.79
C MET A 56 -12.21 -1.24 -6.88
N CYS A 57 -12.20 -0.40 -5.86
CA CYS A 57 -13.37 -0.16 -5.03
C CYS A 57 -14.51 0.44 -5.86
N LYS A 58 -15.71 -0.10 -5.70
CA LYS A 58 -16.92 0.38 -6.39
C LYS A 58 -17.55 1.59 -5.71
N GLY A 59 -16.99 2.03 -4.58
CA GLY A 59 -17.43 3.23 -3.89
C GLY A 59 -16.93 4.51 -4.54
N THR A 60 -17.05 5.60 -3.83
CA THR A 60 -16.68 6.93 -4.32
C THR A 60 -15.18 7.20 -4.38
N CYS A 61 -14.37 6.39 -3.71
CA CYS A 61 -12.93 6.63 -3.57
C CYS A 61 -12.08 6.03 -4.69
N PRO A 62 -12.57 5.23 -5.61
CA PRO A 62 -12.01 4.23 -6.54
C PRO A 62 -10.59 3.72 -6.19
N SER A 63 -10.35 3.39 -4.93
CA SER A 63 -9.05 2.86 -4.52
C SER A 63 -8.84 1.42 -4.97
N ILE A 64 -7.58 1.01 -5.04
CA ILE A 64 -7.20 -0.34 -5.43
C ILE A 64 -7.10 -1.24 -4.20
N LEU A 65 -7.40 -2.53 -4.36
CA LEU A 65 -7.19 -3.54 -3.31
C LEU A 65 -5.77 -3.45 -2.77
N ASN A 66 -5.62 -3.39 -1.45
CA ASN A 66 -4.33 -3.19 -0.78
C ASN A 66 -4.30 -3.92 0.57
N PRO A 67 -3.12 -4.04 1.22
CA PRO A 67 -3.01 -4.80 2.47
C PRO A 67 -3.79 -4.23 3.66
N PHE A 68 -4.25 -2.98 3.60
CA PHE A 68 -5.05 -2.36 4.66
C PHE A 68 -6.54 -2.66 4.53
N CYS A 69 -6.97 -3.32 3.45
CA CYS A 69 -8.36 -3.75 3.29
C CYS A 69 -8.70 -4.84 4.31
N ARG A 70 -9.90 -4.77 4.84
CA ARG A 70 -10.44 -5.85 5.68
C ARG A 70 -11.06 -6.90 4.78
N ILE A 71 -10.68 -8.16 4.99
CA ILE A 71 -11.10 -9.26 4.13
C ILE A 71 -12.04 -10.19 4.90
N ASP A 72 -13.20 -10.47 4.33
CA ASP A 72 -14.08 -11.54 4.77
C ASP A 72 -13.88 -12.73 3.81
N TYR A 73 -13.08 -13.68 4.23
CA TYR A 73 -12.74 -14.85 3.41
C TYR A 73 -13.94 -15.79 3.20
N LYS A 74 -14.88 -15.81 4.13
CA LYS A 74 -16.09 -16.63 4.06
C LYS A 74 -17.06 -16.08 3.02
N ALA A 75 -17.34 -14.78 3.12
CA ALA A 75 -18.26 -14.10 2.22
C ALA A 75 -17.61 -13.72 0.88
N LYS A 76 -16.29 -13.89 0.76
CA LYS A 76 -15.51 -13.52 -0.43
C LYS A 76 -15.69 -12.05 -0.81
N LEU A 77 -15.56 -11.19 0.18
CA LEU A 77 -15.61 -9.74 -0.01
C LEU A 77 -14.49 -9.02 0.73
N TRP A 78 -14.23 -7.80 0.32
CA TRP A 78 -13.27 -6.94 0.97
C TRP A 78 -13.87 -5.56 1.24
N ILE A 79 -13.42 -4.93 2.32
CA ILE A 79 -13.89 -3.62 2.74
C ILE A 79 -12.78 -2.60 2.51
N CYS A 80 -13.09 -1.57 1.73
CA CYS A 80 -12.15 -0.48 1.44
C CYS A 80 -11.77 0.26 2.72
N PRO A 81 -10.47 0.48 3.01
CA PRO A 81 -10.06 1.19 4.22
C PRO A 81 -10.32 2.70 4.16
N PHE A 82 -10.63 3.25 2.99
CA PHE A 82 -10.86 4.69 2.82
C PHE A 82 -12.33 5.08 2.89
N CYS A 83 -13.22 4.34 2.21
CA CYS A 83 -14.65 4.68 2.16
C CYS A 83 -15.56 3.64 2.81
N PHE A 84 -15.00 2.53 3.30
CA PHE A 84 -15.70 1.43 3.97
C PHE A 84 -16.74 0.72 3.10
N GLN A 85 -16.68 0.89 1.78
CA GLN A 85 -17.51 0.16 0.84
C GLN A 85 -17.15 -1.32 0.86
N ARG A 86 -18.17 -2.18 0.86
CA ARG A 86 -18.01 -3.62 0.70
C ARG A 86 -17.94 -3.96 -0.78
N ASN A 87 -16.91 -4.70 -1.16
CA ASN A 87 -16.67 -5.09 -2.55
C ASN A 87 -16.54 -6.60 -2.63
N HIS A 88 -17.16 -7.21 -3.63
CA HIS A 88 -17.01 -8.63 -3.88
C HIS A 88 -15.75 -8.90 -4.69
N PHE A 89 -15.07 -10.00 -4.39
CA PHE A 89 -13.97 -10.45 -5.24
C PHE A 89 -14.50 -10.95 -6.59
N PRO A 90 -13.78 -10.69 -7.68
CA PRO A 90 -14.10 -11.27 -8.98
C PRO A 90 -14.00 -12.80 -8.95
N PRO A 91 -14.66 -13.52 -9.89
CA PRO A 91 -14.63 -14.99 -9.91
C PRO A 91 -13.24 -15.62 -9.92
N HIS A 92 -12.25 -14.98 -10.54
CA HIS A 92 -10.88 -15.50 -10.57
C HIS A 92 -10.13 -15.38 -9.25
N TYR A 93 -10.73 -14.74 -8.23
CA TYR A 93 -10.23 -14.68 -6.86
C TYR A 93 -10.98 -15.65 -5.92
N SER A 94 -11.71 -16.61 -6.45
CA SER A 94 -12.52 -17.54 -5.65
C SER A 94 -11.71 -18.38 -4.66
N GLU A 95 -10.42 -18.60 -4.93
CA GLU A 95 -9.53 -19.41 -4.09
C GLU A 95 -8.77 -18.59 -3.05
N VAL A 96 -9.04 -17.30 -2.93
CA VAL A 96 -8.40 -16.44 -1.92
C VAL A 96 -8.82 -16.88 -0.52
N ASN A 97 -7.84 -17.15 0.34
CA ASN A 97 -8.04 -17.46 1.75
C ASN A 97 -6.82 -17.00 2.56
N GLU A 98 -6.86 -17.17 3.88
CA GLU A 98 -5.78 -16.72 4.77
C GLU A 98 -4.40 -17.29 4.42
N ASN A 99 -4.36 -18.47 3.82
CA ASN A 99 -3.13 -19.15 3.42
C ASN A 99 -2.77 -18.96 1.95
N ASN A 100 -3.64 -18.33 1.18
CA ASN A 100 -3.45 -18.10 -0.26
C ASN A 100 -3.88 -16.67 -0.60
N LEU A 101 -2.99 -15.72 -0.32
CA LEU A 101 -3.24 -14.30 -0.55
C LEU A 101 -2.78 -13.89 -1.95
N PRO A 102 -3.55 -13.05 -2.65
CA PRO A 102 -3.06 -12.41 -3.87
C PRO A 102 -1.96 -11.40 -3.54
N ALA A 103 -1.16 -11.03 -4.52
CA ALA A 103 -0.03 -10.10 -4.34
C ALA A 103 -0.44 -8.79 -3.66
N GLU A 104 -1.63 -8.28 -3.98
CA GLU A 104 -2.16 -7.03 -3.45
C GLU A 104 -2.40 -7.04 -1.93
N LEU A 105 -2.52 -8.22 -1.35
CA LEU A 105 -2.79 -8.38 0.09
C LEU A 105 -1.55 -8.79 0.89
N ILE A 106 -0.41 -8.94 0.23
CA ILE A 106 0.85 -9.30 0.88
C ILE A 106 1.58 -8.03 1.30
N PRO A 107 1.72 -7.75 2.60
CA PRO A 107 2.32 -6.47 3.08
C PRO A 107 3.76 -6.25 2.65
N GLN A 108 4.51 -7.30 2.34
CA GLN A 108 5.89 -7.20 1.90
C GLN A 108 6.03 -6.57 0.51
N TYR A 109 4.99 -6.65 -0.31
CA TYR A 109 4.96 -6.00 -1.61
C TYR A 109 4.48 -4.56 -1.45
N THR A 110 5.43 -3.64 -1.29
CA THR A 110 5.14 -2.21 -1.11
C THR A 110 4.74 -1.52 -2.40
N THR A 111 5.05 -2.12 -3.52
CA THR A 111 4.74 -1.60 -4.85
C THR A 111 4.26 -2.74 -5.74
N ILE A 112 3.25 -2.47 -6.54
CA ILE A 112 2.70 -3.43 -7.52
C ILE A 112 2.57 -2.72 -8.86
N GLU A 113 2.92 -3.40 -9.93
CA GLU A 113 2.77 -2.93 -11.30
C GLU A 113 1.77 -3.82 -12.05
N TYR A 114 0.82 -3.19 -12.70
CA TYR A 114 -0.21 -3.87 -13.51
C TYR A 114 0.01 -3.70 -14.99
#